data_9a26b7d462c46eef9ee62988c4fe1199
#
_entry.id   9a26b7d462c46eef9ee62988c4fe1199
#
_cell.length_a   1.000
_cell.length_b   1.000
_cell.length_c   1.000
_cell.angle_alpha   90.00
_cell.angle_beta   90.00
_cell.angle_gamma   90.00
#
_symmetry.space_group_name_H-M   'P 1'
#
loop_
_entity.id
_entity.type
_entity.pdbx_description
1 polymer ?
#
loop_
_entity_poly.entity_id
_entity_poly.type
_entity_poly.pdbx_seq_one_letter_code
_entity_poly.pdbx_strand_id
1 'polypeptide(L)'
;LKPVGHEPDLVQFGKALSDFCKLHNLSWRELERICGGASAVSKSTLQRMASGSVTRKTTATLQPLILDKLRQYLRDKHYPTNKINGQLTYLCVPVSPRAEGEQADYSGLGSWGLRLEAFRVQHGLSFNKLWGACGGKLVSSLNTLKGACEGGNVYQEQRLKTEIPKHLRRFLELRGKTPEEAKAEVEKIFGEMEDDMIAQRATLPAEIQRHFGLKRDPFTGDPLSKAEVFTTPQLDRVAAKVEDAINYAGFLVVTGEIGSGKTMLKRRVVDTVARTDGRLRLLWPEFFNMDRVHSGSIVTFLLASFNQTVPGDLVARAAKLKRVLADANGRGERVAIGFDECHHLDDRLLTALKNFWELGEGYDRFVGVVLFGQPQFEGRLRDAKFREIVERIEVVQMPTFEKVAWDYVAHRVRVAGGDAEKLFERETVRLLAKHAKTPLALGNVCNSALLKAHKLGLRKVPAEILDLKDHGEPQVRAVRKVS
;
A
#
# COMPACT_ATOMS: atom_id res chain seq x y z
N LEU A 1 -38.91 5.90 15.07
CA LEU A 1 -38.13 4.68 14.83
C LEU A 1 -37.46 4.31 16.16
N LYS A 2 -37.93 3.22 16.81
CA LYS A 2 -37.34 2.70 18.03
C LYS A 2 -35.99 2.04 17.67
N PRO A 3 -34.90 2.26 18.43
CA PRO A 3 -33.69 1.50 18.27
C PRO A 3 -33.91 0.05 18.73
N VAL A 4 -33.58 -0.90 17.89
CA VAL A 4 -33.54 -2.33 18.25
C VAL A 4 -32.37 -2.51 19.23
N GLY A 5 -32.68 -2.76 20.49
CA GLY A 5 -31.70 -2.83 21.56
C GLY A 5 -30.98 -4.18 21.55
N HIS A 6 -29.66 -4.16 21.32
CA HIS A 6 -28.78 -5.12 21.95
C HIS A 6 -28.41 -4.62 23.32
N GLU A 7 -28.87 -5.30 24.37
CA GLU A 7 -28.49 -5.00 25.75
C GLU A 7 -26.97 -5.19 25.92
N PRO A 8 -26.23 -4.18 26.37
CA PRO A 8 -24.82 -4.31 26.63
C PRO A 8 -24.56 -5.33 27.73
N ASP A 9 -23.55 -6.18 27.57
CA ASP A 9 -23.15 -7.13 28.62
C ASP A 9 -22.52 -6.38 29.81
N LEU A 10 -23.31 -6.17 30.80
CA LEU A 10 -23.03 -5.29 31.95
C LEU A 10 -21.98 -5.85 32.92
N VAL A 11 -21.69 -7.14 32.86
CA VAL A 11 -20.60 -7.78 33.63
C VAL A 11 -19.24 -7.36 33.05
N GLN A 12 -19.18 -7.18 31.76
CA GLN A 12 -17.95 -6.76 31.08
C GLN A 12 -17.64 -5.28 31.22
N PHE A 13 -18.66 -4.43 31.33
CA PHE A 13 -18.44 -3.02 31.62
C PHE A 13 -17.64 -2.82 32.90
N GLY A 14 -17.94 -3.56 33.95
CA GLY A 14 -17.20 -3.48 35.22
C GLY A 14 -15.71 -3.94 35.04
N LYS A 15 -15.49 -4.99 34.30
CA LYS A 15 -14.12 -5.49 34.00
C LYS A 15 -13.34 -4.48 33.17
N ALA A 16 -13.95 -3.93 32.12
CA ALA A 16 -13.37 -2.88 31.29
C ALA A 16 -13.07 -1.62 32.11
N LEU A 17 -13.92 -1.26 33.07
CA LEU A 17 -13.70 -0.15 33.99
C LEU A 17 -12.47 -0.38 34.90
N SER A 18 -12.26 -1.63 35.36
CA SER A 18 -11.04 -2.00 36.11
C SER A 18 -9.77 -1.82 35.26
N ASP A 19 -9.83 -2.23 33.98
CA ASP A 19 -8.70 -2.09 33.06
C ASP A 19 -8.46 -0.62 32.68
N PHE A 20 -9.50 0.19 32.58
CA PHE A 20 -9.39 1.64 32.43
C PHE A 20 -8.67 2.27 33.62
N CYS A 21 -9.00 1.87 34.85
CA CYS A 21 -8.31 2.36 36.05
C CYS A 21 -6.81 2.02 36.01
N LYS A 22 -6.46 0.79 35.62
CA LYS A 22 -5.05 0.38 35.48
C LYS A 22 -4.33 1.19 34.41
N LEU A 23 -4.96 1.40 33.25
CA LEU A 23 -4.40 2.14 32.12
C LEU A 23 -4.10 3.60 32.50
N HIS A 24 -4.97 4.23 33.28
CA HIS A 24 -4.83 5.63 33.70
C HIS A 24 -4.19 5.81 35.07
N ASN A 25 -3.72 4.72 35.67
CA ASN A 25 -3.14 4.69 37.03
C ASN A 25 -4.07 5.32 38.08
N LEU A 26 -5.37 5.05 37.96
CA LEU A 26 -6.40 5.57 38.87
C LEU A 26 -6.71 4.57 39.98
N SER A 27 -6.72 5.05 41.21
CA SER A 27 -7.28 4.29 42.33
C SER A 27 -8.82 4.31 42.27
N TRP A 28 -9.49 3.33 42.91
CA TRP A 28 -10.93 3.28 43.01
C TRP A 28 -11.54 4.50 43.74
N ARG A 29 -10.77 5.17 44.62
CA ARG A 29 -11.19 6.43 45.26
C ARG A 29 -11.13 7.61 44.31
N GLU A 30 -10.15 7.65 43.45
CA GLU A 30 -10.05 8.67 42.40
C GLU A 30 -11.15 8.50 41.35
N LEU A 31 -11.45 7.26 40.95
CA LEU A 31 -12.57 6.98 40.06
C LEU A 31 -13.92 7.38 40.70
N GLU A 32 -14.14 7.10 41.98
CA GLU A 32 -15.32 7.56 42.73
C GLU A 32 -15.45 9.10 42.66
N ARG A 33 -14.34 9.82 42.87
CA ARG A 33 -14.33 11.29 42.81
C ARG A 33 -14.65 11.80 41.40
N ILE A 34 -14.08 11.18 40.37
CA ILE A 34 -14.37 11.48 38.95
C ILE A 34 -15.86 11.26 38.66
N CYS A 35 -16.44 10.20 39.14
CA CYS A 35 -17.85 9.85 38.93
C CYS A 35 -18.84 10.71 39.77
N GLY A 36 -18.40 11.73 40.47
CA GLY A 36 -19.25 12.64 41.23
C GLY A 36 -19.33 12.34 42.74
N GLY A 37 -18.41 11.51 43.26
CA GLY A 37 -18.31 11.15 44.67
C GLY A 37 -19.27 10.04 45.10
N ALA A 38 -19.25 9.71 46.38
CA ALA A 38 -20.03 8.60 46.98
C ALA A 38 -21.55 8.77 46.86
N SER A 39 -22.03 10.01 46.73
CA SER A 39 -23.45 10.32 46.51
C SER A 39 -23.95 9.93 45.11
N ALA A 40 -23.07 9.94 44.11
CA ALA A 40 -23.41 9.56 42.74
C ALA A 40 -23.10 8.08 42.48
N VAL A 41 -21.83 7.67 42.66
CA VAL A 41 -21.40 6.27 42.49
C VAL A 41 -20.30 5.95 43.50
N SER A 42 -20.61 5.19 44.55
CA SER A 42 -19.65 4.87 45.61
C SER A 42 -18.53 3.93 45.13
N LYS A 43 -17.35 4.03 45.76
CA LYS A 43 -16.21 3.14 45.55
C LYS A 43 -16.59 1.65 45.62
N SER A 44 -17.42 1.30 46.63
CA SER A 44 -17.89 -0.08 46.83
C SER A 44 -18.74 -0.56 45.64
N THR A 45 -19.58 0.32 45.08
CA THR A 45 -20.39 0.02 43.91
C THR A 45 -19.53 -0.18 42.69
N LEU A 46 -18.53 0.68 42.47
CA LEU A 46 -17.57 0.54 41.34
C LEU A 46 -16.77 -0.76 41.44
N GLN A 47 -16.28 -1.11 42.62
CA GLN A 47 -15.56 -2.37 42.85
C GLN A 47 -16.46 -3.60 42.65
N ARG A 48 -17.70 -3.54 43.11
CA ARG A 48 -18.67 -4.62 42.89
C ARG A 48 -19.08 -4.74 41.40
N MET A 49 -19.14 -3.64 40.66
CA MET A 49 -19.30 -3.69 39.21
C MET A 49 -18.13 -4.38 38.54
N ALA A 50 -16.90 -4.07 38.94
CA ALA A 50 -15.69 -4.68 38.43
C ALA A 50 -15.58 -6.20 38.70
N SER A 51 -16.11 -6.64 39.86
CA SER A 51 -16.16 -8.06 40.22
C SER A 51 -17.39 -8.81 39.72
N GLY A 52 -18.28 -8.12 38.98
CA GLY A 52 -19.54 -8.71 38.48
C GLY A 52 -20.60 -8.94 39.56
N SER A 53 -20.42 -8.36 40.74
CA SER A 53 -21.32 -8.58 41.94
C SER A 53 -22.47 -7.60 42.03
N VAL A 54 -22.71 -6.79 40.98
CA VAL A 54 -23.82 -5.83 40.91
C VAL A 54 -24.90 -6.32 39.96
N THR A 55 -26.15 -6.02 40.26
CA THR A 55 -27.27 -6.42 39.37
C THR A 55 -27.18 -5.71 38.03
N ARG A 56 -27.62 -6.38 36.95
CA ARG A 56 -27.66 -5.81 35.59
C ARG A 56 -28.40 -4.47 35.55
N LYS A 57 -29.51 -4.37 36.27
CA LYS A 57 -30.31 -3.13 36.35
C LYS A 57 -29.50 -1.95 36.92
N THR A 58 -28.75 -2.16 38.00
CA THR A 58 -27.91 -1.14 38.60
C THR A 58 -26.77 -0.70 37.66
N THR A 59 -26.13 -1.65 37.02
CA THR A 59 -25.07 -1.34 36.06
C THR A 59 -25.60 -0.57 34.86
N ALA A 60 -26.74 -0.97 34.30
CA ALA A 60 -27.38 -0.28 33.15
C ALA A 60 -27.74 1.18 33.51
N THR A 61 -28.15 1.45 34.78
CA THR A 61 -28.48 2.80 35.22
C THR A 61 -27.23 3.67 35.41
N LEU A 62 -26.15 3.11 35.92
CA LEU A 62 -24.92 3.86 36.24
C LEU A 62 -23.96 4.01 35.11
N GLN A 63 -23.99 3.11 34.13
CA GLN A 63 -23.06 3.11 32.98
C GLN A 63 -23.05 4.44 32.22
N PRO A 64 -24.20 5.03 31.81
CA PRO A 64 -24.20 6.31 31.10
C PRO A 64 -23.60 7.46 31.92
N LEU A 65 -23.89 7.50 33.23
CA LEU A 65 -23.35 8.49 34.14
C LEU A 65 -21.81 8.38 34.26
N ILE A 66 -21.31 7.15 34.44
CA ILE A 66 -19.88 6.89 34.56
C ILE A 66 -19.18 7.29 33.26
N LEU A 67 -19.71 6.91 32.11
CA LEU A 67 -19.13 7.24 30.81
C LEU A 67 -19.07 8.75 30.54
N ASP A 68 -20.12 9.50 30.93
CA ASP A 68 -20.14 10.95 30.78
C ASP A 68 -19.09 11.62 31.66
N LYS A 69 -18.97 11.20 32.92
CA LYS A 69 -17.96 11.72 33.85
C LYS A 69 -16.52 11.38 33.42
N LEU A 70 -16.27 10.17 32.87
CA LEU A 70 -14.98 9.79 32.32
C LEU A 70 -14.66 10.59 31.07
N ARG A 71 -15.65 10.90 30.22
CA ARG A 71 -15.47 11.76 29.05
C ARG A 71 -15.03 13.15 29.47
N GLN A 72 -15.67 13.72 30.50
CA GLN A 72 -15.30 15.02 31.04
C GLN A 72 -13.89 14.99 31.63
N TYR A 73 -13.56 14.01 32.45
CA TYR A 73 -12.22 13.82 33.03
C TYR A 73 -11.10 13.75 31.94
N LEU A 74 -11.33 13.02 30.87
CA LEU A 74 -10.35 12.92 29.78
C LEU A 74 -10.21 14.24 29.01
N ARG A 75 -11.29 15.04 28.88
CA ARG A 75 -11.22 16.40 28.31
C ARG A 75 -10.39 17.32 29.20
N ASP A 76 -10.62 17.28 30.51
CA ASP A 76 -9.88 18.10 31.48
C ASP A 76 -8.40 17.76 31.55
N LYS A 77 -8.03 16.53 31.17
CA LYS A 77 -6.65 16.07 30.98
C LYS A 77 -6.09 16.38 29.58
N HIS A 78 -6.79 17.21 28.79
CA HIS A 78 -6.39 17.63 27.45
C HIS A 78 -6.18 16.49 26.44
N TYR A 79 -6.87 15.36 26.60
CA TYR A 79 -6.88 14.33 25.57
C TYR A 79 -7.65 14.81 24.35
N PRO A 80 -7.17 14.57 23.11
CA PRO A 80 -7.89 14.92 21.90
C PRO A 80 -9.20 14.11 21.79
N THR A 81 -10.24 14.71 21.21
CA THR A 81 -11.61 14.15 21.16
C THR A 81 -11.69 12.75 20.56
N ASN A 82 -10.88 12.47 19.51
CA ASN A 82 -10.78 11.15 18.91
C ASN A 82 -10.24 10.10 19.89
N LYS A 83 -9.26 10.47 20.71
CA LYS A 83 -8.65 9.59 21.73
C LYS A 83 -9.62 9.32 22.87
N ILE A 84 -10.40 10.34 23.28
CA ILE A 84 -11.46 10.21 24.29
C ILE A 84 -12.53 9.22 23.82
N ASN A 85 -13.03 9.38 22.58
CA ASN A 85 -14.04 8.50 22.03
C ASN A 85 -13.52 7.05 21.91
N GLY A 86 -12.28 6.84 21.48
CA GLY A 86 -11.66 5.53 21.42
C GLY A 86 -11.59 4.82 22.78
N GLN A 87 -11.16 5.52 23.82
CA GLN A 87 -11.05 4.95 25.18
C GLN A 87 -12.41 4.65 25.80
N LEU A 88 -13.42 5.48 25.53
CA LEU A 88 -14.77 5.27 26.07
C LEU A 88 -15.55 4.21 25.29
N THR A 89 -15.30 4.08 23.98
CA THR A 89 -15.88 3.01 23.16
C THR A 89 -15.41 1.63 23.66
N TYR A 90 -14.17 1.52 24.12
CA TYR A 90 -13.65 0.31 24.76
C TYR A 90 -14.48 -0.13 25.97
N LEU A 91 -15.01 0.81 26.76
CA LEU A 91 -15.89 0.53 27.90
C LEU A 91 -17.32 0.11 27.49
N CYS A 92 -17.72 0.38 26.25
CA CYS A 92 -19.06 0.12 25.73
C CYS A 92 -19.16 -1.13 24.88
N VAL A 93 -18.01 -1.73 24.45
CA VAL A 93 -18.00 -2.91 23.58
C VAL A 93 -18.37 -4.15 24.40
N PRO A 94 -19.40 -4.90 24.01
CA PRO A 94 -19.68 -6.20 24.61
C PRO A 94 -18.62 -7.20 24.14
N VAL A 95 -17.66 -7.51 24.98
CA VAL A 95 -16.69 -8.57 24.77
C VAL A 95 -17.19 -9.80 25.51
N SER A 96 -18.15 -10.51 24.97
CA SER A 96 -18.45 -11.89 25.41
C SER A 96 -17.52 -12.85 24.73
N PRO A 97 -16.92 -13.82 25.42
CA PRO A 97 -16.55 -15.05 24.76
C PRO A 97 -17.86 -15.73 24.36
N ARG A 98 -18.31 -15.47 23.13
CA ARG A 98 -19.46 -16.16 22.56
C ARG A 98 -19.08 -17.61 22.33
N ALA A 99 -20.05 -18.51 22.49
CA ALA A 99 -19.94 -19.91 22.13
C ALA A 99 -19.40 -20.03 20.70
N GLU A 100 -18.55 -21.02 20.46
CA GLU A 100 -18.01 -21.34 19.13
C GLU A 100 -19.16 -21.36 18.11
N GLY A 101 -19.18 -20.38 17.18
CA GLY A 101 -20.17 -20.28 16.10
C GLY A 101 -20.80 -18.90 15.84
N GLU A 102 -20.81 -17.97 16.79
CA GLU A 102 -21.36 -16.61 16.55
C GLU A 102 -20.30 -15.63 16.02
N GLN A 103 -20.52 -15.15 14.81
CA GLN A 103 -19.64 -14.15 14.18
C GLN A 103 -19.83 -12.77 14.84
N ALA A 104 -18.73 -12.13 15.28
CA ALA A 104 -18.77 -10.79 15.84
C ALA A 104 -19.08 -9.74 14.77
N ASP A 105 -19.90 -8.76 15.14
CA ASP A 105 -20.16 -7.58 14.33
C ASP A 105 -19.41 -6.37 14.91
N TYR A 106 -18.53 -5.78 14.10
CA TYR A 106 -17.74 -4.59 14.44
C TYR A 106 -18.26 -3.31 13.77
N SER A 107 -19.40 -3.40 13.03
CA SER A 107 -19.89 -2.31 12.17
C SER A 107 -20.24 -1.02 12.95
N GLY A 108 -20.56 -1.14 14.23
CA GLY A 108 -20.82 0.01 15.11
C GLY A 108 -19.59 0.80 15.56
N LEU A 109 -18.38 0.32 15.27
CA LEU A 109 -17.12 0.98 15.65
C LEU A 109 -16.61 1.88 14.53
N GLY A 110 -16.40 3.18 14.82
CA GLY A 110 -16.17 4.20 13.82
C GLY A 110 -14.89 4.03 12.96
N SER A 111 -13.75 3.65 13.57
CA SER A 111 -12.49 3.50 12.84
C SER A 111 -12.04 2.04 12.73
N TRP A 112 -11.31 1.72 11.65
CA TRP A 112 -10.74 0.38 11.46
C TRP A 112 -9.80 -0.04 12.62
N GLY A 113 -9.10 0.91 13.21
CA GLY A 113 -8.21 0.64 14.34
C GLY A 113 -8.97 0.21 15.58
N LEU A 114 -10.12 0.84 15.88
CA LEU A 114 -10.98 0.43 16.98
C LEU A 114 -11.60 -0.96 16.74
N ARG A 115 -11.97 -1.26 15.50
CA ARG A 115 -12.44 -2.59 15.10
C ARG A 115 -11.35 -3.64 15.24
N LEU A 116 -10.11 -3.29 14.89
CA LEU A 116 -8.94 -4.16 15.07
C LEU A 116 -8.63 -4.40 16.56
N GLU A 117 -8.83 -3.41 17.41
CA GLU A 117 -8.71 -3.58 18.86
C GLU A 117 -9.78 -4.53 19.41
N ALA A 118 -11.03 -4.38 18.96
CA ALA A 118 -12.12 -5.29 19.33
C ALA A 118 -11.80 -6.74 18.89
N PHE A 119 -11.26 -6.91 17.67
CA PHE A 119 -10.77 -8.20 17.18
C PHE A 119 -9.66 -8.76 18.09
N ARG A 120 -8.66 -7.93 18.46
CA ARG A 120 -7.58 -8.34 19.37
C ARG A 120 -8.11 -8.90 20.67
N VAL A 121 -9.04 -8.19 21.29
CA VAL A 121 -9.66 -8.56 22.57
C VAL A 121 -10.46 -9.86 22.42
N GLN A 122 -11.28 -9.98 21.38
CA GLN A 122 -12.10 -11.16 21.11
C GLN A 122 -11.24 -12.42 20.95
N HIS A 123 -10.11 -12.33 20.26
CA HIS A 123 -9.21 -13.45 20.04
C HIS A 123 -8.17 -13.64 21.16
N GLY A 124 -8.26 -12.90 22.25
CA GLY A 124 -7.32 -13.00 23.39
C GLY A 124 -5.87 -12.72 23.02
N LEU A 125 -5.62 -11.86 22.02
CA LEU A 125 -4.27 -11.57 21.53
C LEU A 125 -3.61 -10.49 22.39
N SER A 126 -2.34 -10.69 22.74
CA SER A 126 -1.50 -9.58 23.21
C SER A 126 -1.19 -8.64 22.04
N PHE A 127 -0.82 -7.37 22.32
CA PHE A 127 -0.43 -6.43 21.26
C PHE A 127 0.74 -6.95 20.41
N ASN A 128 1.70 -7.66 21.00
CA ASN A 128 2.81 -8.26 20.24
C ASN A 128 2.33 -9.37 19.30
N LYS A 129 1.36 -10.20 19.74
CA LYS A 129 0.76 -11.24 18.88
C LYS A 129 -0.09 -10.64 17.77
N LEU A 130 -0.89 -9.61 18.08
CA LEU A 130 -1.63 -8.86 17.06
C LEU A 130 -0.68 -8.21 16.04
N TRP A 131 0.37 -7.54 16.52
CA TRP A 131 1.37 -6.93 15.67
C TRP A 131 2.03 -7.94 14.72
N GLY A 132 2.40 -9.12 15.21
CA GLY A 132 2.87 -10.22 14.38
C GLY A 132 1.84 -10.68 13.35
N ALA A 133 0.58 -10.82 13.77
CA ALA A 133 -0.54 -11.19 12.90
C ALA A 133 -0.79 -10.16 11.79
N CYS A 134 -0.55 -8.87 12.06
CA CYS A 134 -0.67 -7.77 11.11
C CYS A 134 0.59 -7.54 10.25
N GLY A 135 1.55 -8.46 10.24
CA GLY A 135 2.77 -8.38 9.44
C GLY A 135 4.01 -7.85 10.16
N GLY A 136 3.90 -7.48 11.43
CA GLY A 136 5.02 -7.08 12.27
C GLY A 136 5.82 -5.90 11.70
N LYS A 137 7.15 -5.98 11.79
CA LYS A 137 8.08 -4.95 11.28
C LYS A 137 7.97 -4.70 9.77
N LEU A 138 7.43 -5.62 8.99
CA LEU A 138 7.25 -5.47 7.55
C LEU A 138 6.16 -4.42 7.22
N VAL A 139 5.19 -4.24 8.12
CA VAL A 139 4.02 -3.37 7.89
C VAL A 139 4.09 -2.10 8.72
N SER A 140 4.37 -2.22 10.04
CA SER A 140 4.38 -1.06 10.92
C SER A 140 5.22 -1.28 12.19
N SER A 141 5.45 -0.21 12.96
CA SER A 141 5.95 -0.33 14.32
C SER A 141 4.83 -0.77 15.28
N LEU A 142 5.20 -1.42 16.39
CA LEU A 142 4.24 -1.77 17.43
C LEU A 142 3.50 -0.54 17.99
N ASN A 143 4.20 0.60 18.12
CA ASN A 143 3.60 1.84 18.60
C ASN A 143 2.62 2.43 17.60
N THR A 144 2.89 2.33 16.30
CA THR A 144 1.96 2.75 15.23
C THR A 144 0.67 1.94 15.30
N LEU A 145 0.78 0.62 15.45
CA LEU A 145 -0.40 -0.25 15.56
C LEU A 145 -1.20 0.05 16.83
N LYS A 146 -0.53 0.24 17.97
CA LYS A 146 -1.20 0.65 19.22
C LYS A 146 -1.93 1.98 19.07
N GLY A 147 -1.30 2.98 18.45
CA GLY A 147 -1.92 4.26 18.17
C GLY A 147 -3.18 4.15 17.30
N ALA A 148 -3.18 3.26 16.29
CA ALA A 148 -4.35 2.95 15.49
C ALA A 148 -5.48 2.33 16.31
N CYS A 149 -5.17 1.31 17.12
CA CYS A 149 -6.12 0.64 18.00
C CYS A 149 -6.71 1.58 19.09
N GLU A 150 -5.98 2.63 19.47
CA GLU A 150 -6.44 3.68 20.37
C GLU A 150 -7.25 4.78 19.68
N GLY A 151 -7.52 4.67 18.38
CA GLY A 151 -8.27 5.64 17.60
C GLY A 151 -7.50 6.91 17.25
N GLY A 152 -6.17 6.88 17.34
CA GLY A 152 -5.29 7.97 16.97
C GLY A 152 -5.11 8.11 15.44
N ASN A 153 -4.73 9.31 14.98
CA ASN A 153 -4.31 9.51 13.60
C ASN A 153 -3.00 8.76 13.33
N VAL A 154 -3.00 7.92 12.33
CA VAL A 154 -1.89 7.04 12.01
C VAL A 154 -1.17 7.54 10.76
N TYR A 155 0.12 7.76 10.88
CA TYR A 155 0.97 8.02 9.70
C TYR A 155 0.91 6.81 8.75
N GLN A 156 0.69 7.06 7.45
CA GLN A 156 0.50 6.03 6.42
C GLN A 156 -0.76 5.14 6.60
N GLU A 157 -1.85 5.70 7.10
CA GLU A 157 -3.09 4.96 7.32
C GLU A 157 -3.54 4.14 6.10
N GLN A 158 -3.46 4.69 4.90
CA GLN A 158 -3.86 4.02 3.68
C GLN A 158 -3.00 2.78 3.38
N ARG A 159 -1.70 2.84 3.64
CA ARG A 159 -0.80 1.69 3.52
C ARG A 159 -1.17 0.60 4.52
N LEU A 160 -1.47 0.98 5.77
CA LEU A 160 -1.85 0.01 6.80
C LEU A 160 -3.17 -0.67 6.47
N LYS A 161 -4.17 0.06 5.95
CA LYS A 161 -5.44 -0.48 5.47
C LYS A 161 -5.28 -1.48 4.32
N THR A 162 -4.20 -1.39 3.54
CA THR A 162 -3.92 -2.32 2.44
C THR A 162 -3.12 -3.54 2.90
N GLU A 163 -2.13 -3.35 3.77
CA GLU A 163 -1.20 -4.42 4.13
C GLU A 163 -1.67 -5.28 5.31
N ILE A 164 -2.26 -4.67 6.34
CA ILE A 164 -2.72 -5.42 7.53
C ILE A 164 -3.76 -6.50 7.16
N PRO A 165 -4.77 -6.24 6.32
CA PRO A 165 -5.75 -7.24 5.93
C PRO A 165 -5.15 -8.52 5.36
N LYS A 166 -4.13 -8.41 4.51
CA LYS A 166 -3.45 -9.55 3.86
C LYS A 166 -2.81 -10.48 4.90
N HIS A 167 -2.09 -9.88 5.84
CA HIS A 167 -1.42 -10.64 6.90
C HIS A 167 -2.40 -11.22 7.91
N LEU A 168 -3.44 -10.46 8.25
CA LEU A 168 -4.46 -10.89 9.20
C LEU A 168 -5.30 -12.05 8.65
N ARG A 169 -5.66 -12.00 7.34
CA ARG A 169 -6.31 -13.11 6.65
C ARG A 169 -5.47 -14.38 6.74
N ARG A 170 -4.19 -14.32 6.37
CA ARG A 170 -3.26 -15.46 6.46
C ARG A 170 -3.12 -15.99 7.89
N PHE A 171 -3.10 -15.10 8.88
CA PHE A 171 -3.06 -15.49 10.29
C PHE A 171 -4.31 -16.29 10.70
N LEU A 172 -5.49 -15.90 10.23
CA LEU A 172 -6.76 -16.60 10.49
C LEU A 172 -6.80 -17.97 9.80
N GLU A 173 -6.35 -18.06 8.56
CA GLU A 173 -6.23 -19.31 7.80
C GLU A 173 -5.29 -20.30 8.51
N LEU A 174 -4.15 -19.83 9.04
CA LEU A 174 -3.23 -20.65 9.84
C LEU A 174 -3.83 -21.14 11.17
N ARG A 175 -4.91 -20.51 11.63
CA ARG A 175 -5.69 -20.92 12.80
C ARG A 175 -6.88 -21.83 12.48
N GLY A 176 -6.97 -22.31 11.24
CA GLY A 176 -7.95 -23.28 10.82
C GLY A 176 -9.25 -22.69 10.26
N LYS A 177 -9.31 -21.37 10.03
CA LYS A 177 -10.44 -20.76 9.32
C LYS A 177 -10.34 -21.03 7.82
N THR A 178 -11.47 -21.21 7.17
CA THR A 178 -11.51 -21.26 5.71
C THR A 178 -11.14 -19.88 5.12
N PRO A 179 -10.67 -19.81 3.87
CA PRO A 179 -10.35 -18.54 3.21
C PRO A 179 -11.51 -17.55 3.20
N GLU A 180 -12.75 -18.04 3.05
CA GLU A 180 -13.98 -17.25 3.04
C GLU A 180 -14.30 -16.69 4.43
N GLU A 181 -14.19 -17.52 5.48
CA GLU A 181 -14.37 -17.08 6.86
C GLU A 181 -13.32 -16.05 7.29
N ALA A 182 -12.07 -16.28 6.92
CA ALA A 182 -10.97 -15.35 7.18
C ALA A 182 -11.19 -14.01 6.46
N LYS A 183 -11.65 -14.03 5.20
CA LYS A 183 -12.00 -12.85 4.43
C LYS A 183 -13.14 -12.09 5.08
N ALA A 184 -14.25 -12.75 5.38
CA ALA A 184 -15.43 -12.13 6.00
C ALA A 184 -15.11 -11.48 7.35
N GLU A 185 -14.21 -12.06 8.13
CA GLU A 185 -13.82 -11.50 9.42
C GLU A 185 -12.90 -10.28 9.27
N VAL A 186 -12.02 -10.28 8.30
CA VAL A 186 -11.15 -9.12 7.98
C VAL A 186 -11.97 -7.97 7.39
N GLU A 187 -12.97 -8.25 6.55
CA GLU A 187 -13.89 -7.24 5.99
C GLU A 187 -14.71 -6.53 7.07
N LYS A 188 -15.06 -7.20 8.16
CA LYS A 188 -15.71 -6.55 9.30
C LYS A 188 -14.85 -5.49 9.97
N ILE A 189 -13.53 -5.63 9.90
CA ILE A 189 -12.57 -4.69 10.49
C ILE A 189 -12.28 -3.53 9.54
N PHE A 190 -12.04 -3.81 8.27
CA PHE A 190 -11.54 -2.84 7.30
C PHE A 190 -12.60 -2.32 6.33
N GLY A 191 -13.81 -2.90 6.32
CA GLY A 191 -14.87 -2.67 5.34
C GLY A 191 -14.76 -3.64 4.16
N GLU A 192 -15.69 -3.52 3.20
CA GLU A 192 -15.59 -4.28 1.95
C GLU A 192 -14.23 -4.00 1.33
N MET A 193 -13.41 -5.02 1.31
CA MET A 193 -12.17 -4.99 0.56
C MET A 193 -12.55 -5.28 -0.89
N GLU A 194 -12.33 -4.32 -1.77
CA GLU A 194 -12.21 -4.68 -3.19
C GLU A 194 -11.27 -5.88 -3.22
N ASP A 195 -11.77 -7.01 -3.70
CA ASP A 195 -10.92 -8.19 -3.87
C ASP A 195 -9.72 -7.73 -4.69
N ASP A 196 -8.60 -7.61 -4.00
CA ASP A 196 -7.32 -7.39 -4.65
C ASP A 196 -7.05 -8.65 -5.48
N MET A 197 -7.72 -8.76 -6.64
CA MET A 197 -7.39 -9.75 -7.68
C MET A 197 -5.92 -9.59 -8.14
N ILE A 198 -5.21 -8.65 -7.52
CA ILE A 198 -3.81 -8.28 -7.75
C ILE A 198 -2.83 -9.20 -7.00
N ALA A 199 -3.27 -9.99 -6.01
CA ALA A 199 -2.35 -10.49 -4.98
C ALA A 199 -1.55 -11.75 -5.33
N GLN A 200 -1.84 -12.48 -6.37
CA GLN A 200 -1.01 -13.63 -6.77
C GLN A 200 -0.69 -13.53 -8.26
N ARG A 201 0.60 -13.58 -8.61
CA ARG A 201 1.04 -13.81 -9.98
C ARG A 201 0.40 -15.11 -10.46
N ALA A 202 -0.76 -15.00 -11.10
CA ALA A 202 -1.40 -16.13 -11.73
C ALA A 202 -0.54 -16.51 -12.93
N THR A 203 0.22 -17.58 -12.82
CA THR A 203 0.95 -18.16 -13.96
C THR A 203 0.09 -19.22 -14.61
N LEU A 204 0.09 -19.27 -15.94
CA LEU A 204 -0.61 -20.29 -16.69
C LEU A 204 0.24 -21.57 -16.78
N PRO A 205 -0.23 -22.71 -16.22
CA PRO A 205 0.40 -23.99 -16.42
C PRO A 205 0.49 -24.38 -17.92
N ALA A 206 1.49 -25.16 -18.29
CA ALA A 206 1.72 -25.57 -19.69
C ALA A 206 0.53 -26.29 -20.33
N GLU A 207 -0.26 -27.01 -19.56
CA GLU A 207 -1.49 -27.65 -20.01
C GLU A 207 -2.53 -26.61 -20.47
N ILE A 208 -2.71 -25.56 -19.71
CA ILE A 208 -3.66 -24.48 -20.00
C ILE A 208 -3.17 -23.65 -21.19
N GLN A 209 -1.86 -23.39 -21.27
CA GLN A 209 -1.28 -22.74 -22.44
C GLN A 209 -1.60 -23.51 -23.72
N ARG A 210 -1.44 -24.86 -23.71
CA ARG A 210 -1.77 -25.72 -24.86
C ARG A 210 -3.27 -25.70 -25.17
N HIS A 211 -4.15 -25.68 -24.14
CA HIS A 211 -5.59 -25.60 -24.34
C HIS A 211 -5.99 -24.33 -25.12
N PHE A 212 -5.33 -23.22 -24.85
CA PHE A 212 -5.57 -21.94 -25.51
C PHE A 212 -4.67 -21.69 -26.75
N GLY A 213 -3.87 -22.65 -27.17
CA GLY A 213 -2.98 -22.52 -28.33
C GLY A 213 -1.82 -21.54 -28.12
N LEU A 214 -1.39 -21.34 -26.86
CA LEU A 214 -0.29 -20.47 -26.49
C LEU A 214 1.02 -21.26 -26.43
N LYS A 215 2.12 -20.65 -26.89
CA LYS A 215 3.48 -21.20 -26.79
C LYS A 215 4.13 -20.91 -25.43
N ARG A 216 3.70 -19.84 -24.76
CA ARG A 216 4.14 -19.43 -23.43
C ARG A 216 3.04 -18.63 -22.74
N ASP A 217 3.21 -18.38 -21.45
CA ASP A 217 2.31 -17.47 -20.71
C ASP A 217 2.43 -16.04 -21.28
N PRO A 218 1.34 -15.44 -21.78
CA PRO A 218 1.40 -14.11 -22.41
C PRO A 218 1.67 -12.98 -21.42
N PHE A 219 1.34 -13.14 -20.13
CA PHE A 219 1.39 -12.06 -19.16
C PHE A 219 2.50 -12.23 -18.12
N THR A 220 3.17 -13.38 -18.09
CA THR A 220 4.27 -13.65 -17.15
C THR A 220 5.63 -13.46 -17.86
N GLY A 221 6.59 -12.96 -17.10
CA GLY A 221 7.95 -12.75 -17.57
C GLY A 221 8.18 -11.42 -18.29
N ASP A 222 9.46 -11.05 -18.34
CA ASP A 222 9.93 -9.87 -19.08
C ASP A 222 9.94 -10.14 -20.58
N PRO A 223 9.79 -9.10 -21.43
CA PRO A 223 10.02 -9.21 -22.86
C PRO A 223 11.45 -9.71 -23.16
N LEU A 224 11.57 -10.68 -24.05
CA LEU A 224 12.85 -11.25 -24.44
C LEU A 224 13.56 -10.41 -25.52
N SER A 225 12.82 -9.54 -26.18
CA SER A 225 13.34 -8.66 -27.22
C SER A 225 12.60 -7.32 -27.24
N LYS A 226 13.20 -6.33 -27.91
CA LYS A 226 12.58 -5.02 -28.12
C LYS A 226 11.24 -5.11 -28.88
N ALA A 227 11.12 -6.04 -29.80
CA ALA A 227 9.89 -6.26 -30.58
C ALA A 227 8.71 -6.77 -29.72
N GLU A 228 8.99 -7.33 -28.55
CA GLU A 228 7.98 -7.80 -27.61
C GLU A 228 7.50 -6.72 -26.63
N VAL A 229 8.18 -5.57 -26.62
CA VAL A 229 7.80 -4.44 -25.74
C VAL A 229 6.59 -3.74 -26.33
N PHE A 230 5.51 -3.68 -25.56
CA PHE A 230 4.33 -2.89 -25.95
C PHE A 230 4.61 -1.40 -25.75
N THR A 231 4.34 -0.61 -26.79
CA THR A 231 4.50 0.85 -26.75
C THR A 231 3.20 1.56 -27.13
N THR A 232 3.06 2.79 -26.69
CA THR A 232 1.96 3.68 -27.02
C THR A 232 2.50 5.08 -27.24
N PRO A 233 1.82 5.95 -28.00
CA PRO A 233 2.24 7.34 -28.17
C PRO A 233 2.41 8.09 -26.82
N GLN A 234 1.67 7.71 -25.78
CA GLN A 234 1.81 8.30 -24.45
C GLN A 234 3.11 7.82 -23.76
N LEU A 235 3.44 6.52 -23.84
CA LEU A 235 4.71 6.00 -23.35
C LEU A 235 5.91 6.59 -24.11
N ASP A 236 5.75 6.80 -25.43
CA ASP A 236 6.78 7.43 -26.24
C ASP A 236 7.02 8.88 -25.81
N ARG A 237 5.97 9.63 -25.46
CA ARG A 237 6.12 10.99 -24.92
C ARG A 237 6.84 11.00 -23.56
N VAL A 238 6.53 10.05 -22.69
CA VAL A 238 7.24 9.94 -21.39
C VAL A 238 8.72 9.58 -21.62
N ALA A 239 9.02 8.67 -22.56
CA ALA A 239 10.39 8.34 -22.93
C ALA A 239 11.14 9.55 -23.48
N ALA A 240 10.54 10.32 -24.38
CA ALA A 240 11.11 11.54 -24.93
C ALA A 240 11.44 12.56 -23.82
N LYS A 241 10.55 12.75 -22.85
CA LYS A 241 10.82 13.64 -21.70
C LYS A 241 12.01 13.19 -20.86
N VAL A 242 12.18 11.86 -20.67
CA VAL A 242 13.37 11.32 -19.99
C VAL A 242 14.62 11.59 -20.80
N GLU A 243 14.58 11.38 -22.12
CA GLU A 243 15.67 11.69 -23.04
C GLU A 243 16.02 13.19 -23.05
N ASP A 244 15.01 14.06 -23.03
CA ASP A 244 15.17 15.51 -22.92
C ASP A 244 15.86 15.91 -21.59
N ALA A 245 15.43 15.31 -20.47
CA ALA A 245 16.05 15.56 -19.18
C ALA A 245 17.55 15.16 -19.15
N ILE A 246 17.93 14.11 -19.89
CA ILE A 246 19.33 13.71 -20.04
C ILE A 246 20.08 14.70 -20.92
N ASN A 247 19.51 15.04 -22.08
CA ASN A 247 20.15 15.89 -23.10
C ASN A 247 20.36 17.33 -22.61
N TYR A 248 19.43 17.87 -21.84
CA TYR A 248 19.40 19.26 -21.42
C TYR A 248 19.67 19.45 -19.92
N ALA A 249 20.25 18.44 -19.25
CA ALA A 249 20.53 18.45 -17.82
C ALA A 249 19.30 18.89 -16.99
N GLY A 250 18.13 18.35 -17.34
CA GLY A 250 16.87 18.60 -16.64
C GLY A 250 16.76 17.84 -15.31
N PHE A 251 15.76 18.19 -14.51
CA PHE A 251 15.38 17.40 -13.33
C PHE A 251 13.97 16.86 -13.54
N LEU A 252 13.86 15.56 -13.79
CA LEU A 252 12.60 14.88 -14.10
C LEU A 252 12.27 13.83 -13.05
N VAL A 253 11.01 13.82 -12.64
CA VAL A 253 10.43 12.77 -11.80
C VAL A 253 9.37 12.02 -12.60
N VAL A 254 9.52 10.73 -12.75
CA VAL A 254 8.55 9.85 -13.39
C VAL A 254 7.85 9.03 -12.30
N THR A 255 6.56 9.25 -12.12
CA THR A 255 5.76 8.53 -11.14
C THR A 255 4.82 7.53 -11.80
N GLY A 256 4.52 6.46 -11.10
CA GLY A 256 3.56 5.47 -11.57
C GLY A 256 3.38 4.34 -10.57
N GLU A 257 2.22 3.73 -10.60
CA GLU A 257 1.86 2.60 -9.74
C GLU A 257 2.81 1.41 -9.95
N ILE A 258 2.80 0.48 -8.99
CA ILE A 258 3.52 -0.79 -9.12
C ILE A 258 3.02 -1.51 -10.36
N GLY A 259 3.96 -1.97 -11.21
CA GLY A 259 3.61 -2.65 -12.46
C GLY A 259 3.16 -1.74 -13.60
N SER A 260 3.31 -0.41 -13.50
CA SER A 260 2.98 0.55 -14.57
C SER A 260 3.97 0.56 -15.73
N GLY A 261 5.09 -0.17 -15.63
CA GLY A 261 6.09 -0.27 -16.68
C GLY A 261 7.29 0.67 -16.54
N LYS A 262 7.51 1.31 -15.37
CA LYS A 262 8.68 2.17 -15.08
C LYS A 262 10.02 1.47 -15.43
N THR A 263 10.17 0.24 -15.00
CA THR A 263 11.39 -0.56 -15.28
C THR A 263 11.59 -0.81 -16.78
N MET A 264 10.50 -1.00 -17.54
CA MET A 264 10.55 -1.13 -18.98
C MET A 264 10.94 0.18 -19.67
N LEU A 265 10.42 1.30 -19.20
CA LEU A 265 10.80 2.63 -19.64
C LEU A 265 12.29 2.89 -19.38
N LYS A 266 12.77 2.58 -18.16
CA LYS A 266 14.20 2.66 -17.80
C LYS A 266 15.07 1.87 -18.79
N ARG A 267 14.73 0.58 -19.05
CA ARG A 267 15.47 -0.27 -20.00
C ARG A 267 15.50 0.32 -21.40
N ARG A 268 14.38 0.85 -21.86
CA ARG A 268 14.27 1.51 -23.17
C ARG A 268 15.19 2.73 -23.27
N VAL A 269 15.18 3.60 -22.26
CA VAL A 269 16.04 4.79 -22.20
C VAL A 269 17.52 4.39 -22.17
N VAL A 270 17.89 3.41 -21.35
CA VAL A 270 19.27 2.89 -21.31
C VAL A 270 19.72 2.36 -22.68
N ASP A 271 18.84 1.63 -23.39
CA ASP A 271 19.12 1.14 -24.75
C ASP A 271 19.28 2.30 -25.75
N THR A 272 18.48 3.35 -25.65
CA THR A 272 18.62 4.56 -26.47
C THR A 272 19.95 5.26 -26.20
N VAL A 273 20.27 5.50 -24.93
CA VAL A 273 21.53 6.14 -24.52
C VAL A 273 22.75 5.36 -25.00
N ALA A 274 22.71 4.03 -24.88
CA ALA A 274 23.82 3.16 -25.35
C ALA A 274 24.14 3.28 -26.88
N ARG A 275 23.20 3.80 -27.67
CA ARG A 275 23.36 3.99 -29.14
C ARG A 275 23.89 5.37 -29.52
N THR A 276 24.13 6.26 -28.54
CA THR A 276 24.56 7.65 -28.81
C THR A 276 26.06 7.84 -28.87
N ASP A 277 26.84 6.79 -29.17
CA ASP A 277 28.31 6.81 -29.30
C ASP A 277 29.01 7.51 -28.12
N GLY A 278 28.50 7.33 -26.91
CA GLY A 278 29.07 7.87 -25.70
C GLY A 278 28.79 9.36 -25.41
N ARG A 279 28.02 10.03 -26.28
CA ARG A 279 27.62 11.45 -26.03
C ARG A 279 26.64 11.61 -24.87
N LEU A 280 25.85 10.60 -24.58
CA LEU A 280 24.96 10.56 -23.44
C LEU A 280 25.43 9.51 -22.44
N ARG A 281 25.56 9.90 -21.20
CA ARG A 281 25.97 9.01 -20.12
C ARG A 281 24.93 9.04 -19.02
N LEU A 282 24.13 7.97 -18.95
CA LEU A 282 23.11 7.79 -17.91
C LEU A 282 23.64 6.82 -16.86
N LEU A 283 23.86 7.30 -15.65
CA LEU A 283 24.43 6.55 -14.54
C LEU A 283 23.34 6.14 -13.57
N TRP A 284 23.23 4.85 -13.32
CA TRP A 284 22.28 4.28 -12.36
C TRP A 284 23.04 3.72 -11.16
N PRO A 285 23.08 4.45 -10.03
CA PRO A 285 23.68 3.89 -8.83
C PRO A 285 22.81 2.77 -8.28
N GLU A 286 23.39 1.60 -8.10
CA GLU A 286 22.76 0.45 -7.44
C GLU A 286 23.22 0.38 -5.99
N PHE A 287 22.38 0.82 -5.08
CA PHE A 287 22.67 0.74 -3.65
C PHE A 287 21.85 -0.37 -3.01
N PHE A 288 22.53 -1.33 -2.40
CA PHE A 288 21.87 -2.44 -1.67
C PHE A 288 21.12 -1.98 -0.42
N ASN A 289 21.49 -0.82 0.13
CA ASN A 289 20.83 -0.24 1.30
C ASN A 289 20.65 1.26 1.11
N MET A 290 19.45 1.64 0.71
CA MET A 290 19.09 3.05 0.45
C MET A 290 19.13 3.90 1.71
N ASP A 291 18.86 3.34 2.91
CA ASP A 291 18.87 4.06 4.18
C ASP A 291 20.26 4.58 4.57
N ARG A 292 21.32 4.03 3.97
CA ARG A 292 22.72 4.41 4.23
C ARG A 292 23.32 5.26 3.13
N VAL A 293 22.55 5.58 2.10
CA VAL A 293 23.03 6.43 0.99
C VAL A 293 23.00 7.88 1.41
N HIS A 294 24.13 8.55 1.24
CA HIS A 294 24.29 9.98 1.48
C HIS A 294 24.97 10.66 0.29
N SER A 295 25.02 11.97 0.28
CA SER A 295 25.62 12.77 -0.80
C SER A 295 27.04 12.32 -1.16
N GLY A 296 27.86 11.99 -0.17
CA GLY A 296 29.21 11.46 -0.38
C GLY A 296 29.25 10.13 -1.12
N SER A 297 28.24 9.25 -0.93
CA SER A 297 28.12 7.99 -1.66
C SER A 297 27.86 8.25 -3.15
N ILE A 298 27.03 9.24 -3.48
CA ILE A 298 26.73 9.64 -4.86
C ILE A 298 27.99 10.20 -5.52
N VAL A 299 28.70 11.11 -4.84
CA VAL A 299 29.96 11.68 -5.35
C VAL A 299 31.00 10.59 -5.63
N THR A 300 31.14 9.65 -4.71
CA THR A 300 32.04 8.49 -4.87
C THR A 300 31.66 7.65 -6.07
N PHE A 301 30.37 7.33 -6.21
CA PHE A 301 29.86 6.57 -7.35
C PHE A 301 30.13 7.29 -8.68
N LEU A 302 29.82 8.59 -8.75
CA LEU A 302 30.07 9.39 -9.95
C LEU A 302 31.55 9.43 -10.32
N LEU A 303 32.45 9.73 -9.37
CA LEU A 303 33.89 9.72 -9.62
C LEU A 303 34.39 8.34 -10.12
N ALA A 304 33.93 7.26 -9.47
CA ALA A 304 34.27 5.89 -9.90
C ALA A 304 33.78 5.60 -11.31
N SER A 305 32.55 6.05 -11.66
CA SER A 305 31.98 5.88 -13.03
C SER A 305 32.77 6.60 -14.12
N PHE A 306 33.58 7.60 -13.74
CA PHE A 306 34.53 8.29 -14.62
C PHE A 306 35.95 7.75 -14.48
N ASN A 307 36.17 6.60 -13.85
CA ASN A 307 37.48 6.01 -13.56
C ASN A 307 38.44 6.97 -12.82
N GLN A 308 37.88 7.82 -11.93
CA GLN A 308 38.63 8.75 -11.15
C GLN A 308 38.94 8.22 -9.75
N THR A 309 40.14 8.53 -9.25
CA THR A 309 40.47 8.29 -7.85
C THR A 309 39.57 9.13 -6.94
N VAL A 310 39.11 8.55 -5.82
CA VAL A 310 38.22 9.21 -4.87
C VAL A 310 39.04 9.80 -3.73
N PRO A 311 39.10 11.13 -3.58
CA PRO A 311 39.80 11.77 -2.45
C PRO A 311 39.19 11.35 -1.09
N GLY A 312 40.00 11.34 -0.05
CA GLY A 312 39.53 11.06 1.32
C GLY A 312 38.62 12.18 1.86
N ASP A 313 38.94 13.43 1.58
CA ASP A 313 38.17 14.58 2.01
C ASP A 313 36.95 14.87 1.14
N LEU A 314 35.82 15.22 1.75
CA LEU A 314 34.54 15.47 1.05
C LEU A 314 34.58 16.72 0.16
N VAL A 315 35.30 17.78 0.61
CA VAL A 315 35.42 19.03 -0.17
C VAL A 315 36.25 18.77 -1.44
N ALA A 316 37.37 18.06 -1.29
CA ALA A 316 38.21 17.66 -2.41
C ALA A 316 37.45 16.74 -3.39
N ARG A 317 36.56 15.83 -2.91
CA ARG A 317 35.67 15.03 -3.75
C ARG A 317 34.73 15.88 -4.59
N ALA A 318 34.04 16.85 -3.93
CA ALA A 318 33.09 17.72 -4.62
C ALA A 318 33.80 18.59 -5.69
N ALA A 319 34.95 19.20 -5.33
CA ALA A 319 35.75 19.97 -6.27
C ALA A 319 36.24 19.12 -7.46
N LYS A 320 36.69 17.89 -7.21
CA LYS A 320 37.12 16.98 -8.26
C LYS A 320 35.96 16.59 -9.16
N LEU A 321 34.79 16.26 -8.58
CA LEU A 321 33.58 15.91 -9.35
C LEU A 321 33.18 17.09 -10.27
N LYS A 322 33.16 18.33 -9.77
CA LYS A 322 32.81 19.49 -10.58
C LYS A 322 33.73 19.60 -11.81
N ARG A 323 35.06 19.43 -11.64
CA ARG A 323 36.02 19.45 -12.75
C ARG A 323 35.74 18.35 -13.76
N VAL A 324 35.55 17.11 -13.29
CA VAL A 324 35.29 15.96 -14.17
C VAL A 324 34.03 16.16 -15.00
N LEU A 325 32.98 16.71 -14.39
CA LEU A 325 31.73 17.01 -15.08
C LEU A 325 31.86 18.17 -16.07
N ALA A 326 32.61 19.21 -15.71
CA ALA A 326 32.94 20.33 -16.62
C ALA A 326 33.73 19.86 -17.83
N ASP A 327 34.76 19.00 -17.62
CA ASP A 327 35.56 18.40 -18.69
C ASP A 327 34.70 17.51 -19.62
N ALA A 328 33.79 16.72 -19.06
CA ALA A 328 32.84 15.92 -19.83
C ALA A 328 31.92 16.81 -20.68
N ASN A 329 31.34 17.85 -20.08
CA ASN A 329 30.50 18.81 -20.79
C ASN A 329 31.26 19.54 -21.89
N GLY A 330 32.53 19.93 -21.63
CA GLY A 330 33.40 20.55 -22.61
C GLY A 330 33.74 19.64 -23.83
N ARG A 331 33.69 18.32 -23.65
CA ARG A 331 33.79 17.34 -24.74
C ARG A 331 32.47 17.08 -25.46
N GLY A 332 31.38 17.74 -25.04
CA GLY A 332 30.02 17.53 -25.55
C GLY A 332 29.33 16.27 -25.01
N GLU A 333 29.87 15.67 -23.93
CA GLU A 333 29.22 14.58 -23.22
C GLU A 333 28.13 15.15 -22.31
N ARG A 334 26.92 14.55 -22.32
CA ARG A 334 25.85 14.86 -21.38
C ARG A 334 25.75 13.76 -20.34
N VAL A 335 25.71 14.15 -19.09
CA VAL A 335 25.68 13.25 -17.93
C VAL A 335 24.36 13.37 -17.23
N ALA A 336 23.75 12.24 -16.92
CA ALA A 336 22.58 12.21 -16.04
C ALA A 336 22.73 11.11 -15.00
N ILE A 337 22.14 11.31 -13.83
CA ILE A 337 22.02 10.32 -12.77
C ILE A 337 20.57 9.91 -12.63
N GLY A 338 20.32 8.62 -12.61
CA GLY A 338 18.98 8.05 -12.43
C GLY A 338 18.84 7.32 -11.11
N PHE A 339 17.69 7.43 -10.47
CA PHE A 339 17.33 6.65 -9.29
C PHE A 339 16.00 5.94 -9.52
N ASP A 340 15.97 4.65 -9.25
CA ASP A 340 14.73 3.88 -9.19
C ASP A 340 14.21 3.88 -7.75
N GLU A 341 12.89 3.65 -7.58
CA GLU A 341 12.22 3.60 -6.28
C GLU A 341 12.51 4.84 -5.40
N CYS A 342 12.50 6.04 -6.03
CA CYS A 342 12.90 7.30 -5.37
C CYS A 342 12.06 7.65 -4.13
N HIS A 343 10.94 6.99 -3.90
CA HIS A 343 10.13 7.14 -2.70
C HIS A 343 10.84 6.63 -1.43
N HIS A 344 11.92 5.84 -1.57
CA HIS A 344 12.80 5.43 -0.47
C HIS A 344 13.92 6.44 -0.17
N LEU A 345 14.16 7.44 -1.04
CA LEU A 345 15.16 8.47 -0.78
C LEU A 345 14.75 9.30 0.44
N ASP A 346 15.70 9.57 1.34
CA ASP A 346 15.44 10.48 2.45
C ASP A 346 15.45 11.95 1.99
N ASP A 347 15.03 12.87 2.86
CA ASP A 347 14.90 14.29 2.54
C ASP A 347 16.26 14.95 2.31
N ARG A 348 17.30 14.46 3.01
CA ARG A 348 18.67 14.97 2.88
C ARG A 348 19.24 14.63 1.52
N LEU A 349 18.93 13.41 1.04
CA LEU A 349 19.40 12.96 -0.26
C LEU A 349 18.69 13.69 -1.40
N LEU A 350 17.38 13.97 -1.26
CA LEU A 350 16.65 14.79 -2.23
C LEU A 350 17.23 16.21 -2.33
N THR A 351 17.56 16.83 -1.18
CA THR A 351 18.22 18.13 -1.16
C THR A 351 19.61 18.05 -1.81
N ALA A 352 20.37 16.99 -1.54
CA ALA A 352 21.66 16.77 -2.16
C ALA A 352 21.55 16.61 -3.68
N LEU A 353 20.54 15.88 -4.19
CA LEU A 353 20.29 15.72 -5.63
C LEU A 353 19.97 17.06 -6.29
N LYS A 354 19.21 17.95 -5.64
CA LYS A 354 19.02 19.33 -6.10
C LYS A 354 20.37 20.05 -6.25
N ASN A 355 21.21 19.98 -5.21
CA ASN A 355 22.52 20.63 -5.23
C ASN A 355 23.43 20.06 -6.32
N PHE A 356 23.37 18.75 -6.61
CA PHE A 356 24.07 18.14 -7.75
C PHE A 356 23.54 18.66 -9.06
N TRP A 357 22.24 18.76 -9.23
CA TRP A 357 21.63 19.28 -10.44
C TRP A 357 21.97 20.76 -10.69
N GLU A 358 22.18 21.54 -9.61
CA GLU A 358 22.61 22.94 -9.70
C GLU A 358 24.11 23.10 -10.01
N LEU A 359 24.88 21.99 -10.06
CA LEU A 359 26.27 22.04 -10.50
C LEU A 359 26.35 22.49 -11.96
N GLY A 360 27.04 23.58 -12.19
CA GLY A 360 27.18 24.14 -13.52
C GLY A 360 28.23 25.23 -13.58
N GLU A 361 28.36 25.84 -14.75
CA GLU A 361 29.21 27.02 -14.98
C GLU A 361 28.51 27.93 -15.99
N GLY A 362 28.36 29.20 -15.64
CA GLY A 362 27.58 30.17 -16.41
C GLY A 362 26.11 29.71 -16.52
N TYR A 363 25.64 29.47 -17.74
CA TYR A 363 24.28 29.01 -18.03
C TYR A 363 24.18 27.49 -18.20
N ASP A 364 25.32 26.79 -18.18
CA ASP A 364 25.40 25.36 -18.45
C ASP A 364 25.31 24.53 -17.17
N ARG A 365 24.33 23.63 -17.10
CA ARG A 365 24.28 22.58 -16.08
C ARG A 365 25.02 21.36 -16.56
N PHE A 366 25.70 20.69 -15.63
CA PHE A 366 26.55 19.54 -15.97
C PHE A 366 25.83 18.20 -15.84
N VAL A 367 24.77 18.13 -15.00
CA VAL A 367 24.13 16.85 -14.66
C VAL A 367 22.62 16.96 -14.75
N GLY A 368 22.02 16.05 -15.49
CA GLY A 368 20.58 15.79 -15.41
C GLY A 368 20.24 14.83 -14.26
N VAL A 369 19.04 14.91 -13.73
CA VAL A 369 18.54 14.03 -12.67
C VAL A 369 17.22 13.41 -13.13
N VAL A 370 17.15 12.08 -13.10
CA VAL A 370 15.93 11.33 -13.46
C VAL A 370 15.53 10.41 -12.31
N LEU A 371 14.38 10.64 -11.72
CA LEU A 371 13.86 9.86 -10.61
C LEU A 371 12.65 9.05 -11.04
N PHE A 372 12.64 7.76 -10.73
CA PHE A 372 11.48 6.88 -10.92
C PHE A 372 10.91 6.51 -9.55
N GLY A 373 9.60 6.68 -9.36
CA GLY A 373 8.96 6.41 -8.08
C GLY A 373 7.48 6.06 -8.15
N GLN A 374 6.90 5.86 -6.99
CA GLN A 374 5.47 5.63 -6.83
C GLN A 374 4.72 6.97 -6.67
N PRO A 375 3.40 7.03 -6.92
CA PRO A 375 2.62 8.27 -6.84
C PRO A 375 2.69 8.97 -5.47
N GLN A 376 2.90 8.20 -4.38
CA GLN A 376 3.06 8.75 -3.03
C GLN A 376 4.23 9.73 -2.92
N PHE A 377 5.22 9.61 -3.81
CA PHE A 377 6.34 10.53 -3.88
C PHE A 377 5.91 11.95 -4.26
N GLU A 378 4.93 12.09 -5.15
CA GLU A 378 4.36 13.41 -5.49
C GLU A 378 3.71 14.09 -4.29
N GLY A 379 3.00 13.31 -3.46
CA GLY A 379 2.43 13.80 -2.21
C GLY A 379 3.50 14.34 -1.27
N ARG A 380 4.62 13.63 -1.15
CA ARG A 380 5.76 14.05 -0.34
C ARG A 380 6.44 15.31 -0.88
N LEU A 381 6.54 15.47 -2.19
CA LEU A 381 7.11 16.66 -2.81
C LEU A 381 6.29 17.93 -2.55
N ARG A 382 5.00 17.82 -2.21
CA ARG A 382 4.13 18.97 -1.87
C ARG A 382 4.43 19.59 -0.49
N ASP A 383 5.24 18.93 0.34
CA ASP A 383 5.67 19.51 1.61
C ASP A 383 6.42 20.83 1.40
N ALA A 384 6.16 21.85 2.25
CA ALA A 384 6.73 23.19 2.12
C ALA A 384 8.27 23.20 2.04
N LYS A 385 8.94 22.24 2.69
CA LYS A 385 10.41 22.06 2.66
C LYS A 385 10.97 21.75 1.27
N PHE A 386 10.15 21.23 0.34
CA PHE A 386 10.57 20.89 -1.03
C PHE A 386 10.13 21.91 -2.07
N ARG A 387 9.50 23.02 -1.66
CA ARG A 387 8.97 24.04 -2.57
C ARG A 387 9.98 24.49 -3.62
N GLU A 388 11.23 24.79 -3.20
CA GLU A 388 12.29 25.20 -4.13
C GLU A 388 12.67 24.12 -5.15
N ILE A 389 12.51 22.83 -4.77
CA ILE A 389 12.76 21.71 -5.68
C ILE A 389 11.61 21.63 -6.67
N VAL A 390 10.36 21.64 -6.17
CA VAL A 390 9.14 21.45 -6.98
C VAL A 390 8.97 22.50 -8.06
N GLU A 391 9.35 23.75 -7.78
CA GLU A 391 9.26 24.86 -8.76
C GLU A 391 10.23 24.67 -9.95
N ARG A 392 11.19 23.74 -9.86
CA ARG A 392 12.26 23.55 -10.85
C ARG A 392 12.30 22.15 -11.48
N ILE A 393 11.52 21.22 -10.96
CA ILE A 393 11.45 19.85 -11.47
C ILE A 393 10.24 19.68 -12.38
N GLU A 394 10.37 18.80 -13.35
CA GLU A 394 9.23 18.31 -14.11
C GLU A 394 8.75 17.00 -13.50
N VAL A 395 7.45 16.87 -13.29
CA VAL A 395 6.82 15.63 -12.82
C VAL A 395 5.94 15.07 -13.92
N VAL A 396 6.18 13.81 -14.28
CA VAL A 396 5.45 13.12 -15.34
C VAL A 396 4.90 11.81 -14.77
N GLN A 397 3.62 11.56 -15.03
CA GLN A 397 2.98 10.32 -14.61
C GLN A 397 3.02 9.29 -15.74
N MET A 398 3.25 8.03 -15.35
CA MET A 398 3.07 6.90 -16.27
C MET A 398 1.61 6.82 -16.70
N PRO A 399 1.32 6.61 -18.00
CA PRO A 399 -0.06 6.52 -18.47
C PRO A 399 -0.77 5.28 -17.91
N THR A 400 -2.07 5.41 -17.70
CA THR A 400 -2.94 4.29 -17.38
C THR A 400 -3.19 3.44 -18.62
N PHE A 401 -3.40 2.14 -18.44
CA PHE A 401 -3.62 1.20 -19.56
C PHE A 401 -5.09 0.97 -19.89
N GLU A 402 -6.03 1.60 -19.21
CA GLU A 402 -7.46 1.37 -19.40
C GLU A 402 -7.89 1.56 -20.86
N LYS A 403 -7.47 2.67 -21.49
CA LYS A 403 -7.85 3.01 -22.89
C LYS A 403 -7.16 2.12 -23.94
N VAL A 404 -6.04 1.53 -23.62
CA VAL A 404 -5.22 0.71 -24.52
C VAL A 404 -5.17 -0.76 -24.08
N ALA A 405 -6.05 -1.14 -23.15
CA ALA A 405 -6.06 -2.46 -22.56
C ALA A 405 -6.18 -3.59 -23.59
N TRP A 406 -7.09 -3.41 -24.57
CA TRP A 406 -7.25 -4.39 -25.65
C TRP A 406 -5.98 -4.53 -26.47
N ASP A 407 -5.37 -3.42 -26.89
CA ASP A 407 -4.15 -3.44 -27.71
C ASP A 407 -2.99 -4.05 -26.97
N TYR A 408 -2.89 -3.80 -25.65
CA TYR A 408 -1.90 -4.44 -24.79
C TYR A 408 -2.13 -5.96 -24.70
N VAL A 409 -3.33 -6.41 -24.41
CA VAL A 409 -3.67 -7.83 -24.32
C VAL A 409 -3.45 -8.53 -25.64
N ALA A 410 -3.89 -7.93 -26.76
CA ALA A 410 -3.72 -8.45 -28.10
C ALA A 410 -2.22 -8.56 -28.46
N HIS A 411 -1.42 -7.56 -28.12
CA HIS A 411 0.03 -7.60 -28.32
C HIS A 411 0.68 -8.75 -27.54
N ARG A 412 0.38 -8.86 -26.23
CA ARG A 412 0.96 -9.90 -25.36
C ARG A 412 0.57 -11.31 -25.79
N VAL A 413 -0.70 -11.52 -26.16
CA VAL A 413 -1.19 -12.82 -26.65
C VAL A 413 -0.52 -13.18 -27.98
N ARG A 414 -0.38 -12.24 -28.91
CA ARG A 414 0.30 -12.44 -30.19
C ARG A 414 1.78 -12.81 -29.99
N VAL A 415 2.48 -12.13 -29.08
CA VAL A 415 3.87 -12.44 -28.70
C VAL A 415 3.99 -13.84 -28.08
N ALA A 416 2.94 -14.31 -27.40
CA ALA A 416 2.86 -15.68 -26.89
C ALA A 416 2.41 -16.72 -27.95
N GLY A 417 2.23 -16.30 -29.22
CA GLY A 417 1.85 -17.19 -30.34
C GLY A 417 0.36 -17.45 -30.45
N GLY A 418 -0.48 -16.73 -29.71
CA GLY A 418 -1.94 -16.86 -29.72
C GLY A 418 -2.65 -15.77 -30.52
N ASP A 419 -3.98 -15.81 -30.47
CA ASP A 419 -4.89 -14.85 -31.07
C ASP A 419 -5.88 -14.35 -30.01
N ALA A 420 -5.79 -13.05 -29.69
CA ALA A 420 -6.60 -12.46 -28.62
C ALA A 420 -8.11 -12.51 -28.88
N GLU A 421 -8.55 -12.38 -30.14
CA GLU A 421 -9.96 -12.44 -30.52
C GLU A 421 -10.56 -13.85 -30.25
N LYS A 422 -9.72 -14.90 -30.32
CA LYS A 422 -10.12 -16.25 -29.98
C LYS A 422 -10.13 -16.53 -28.49
N LEU A 423 -9.34 -15.78 -27.71
CA LEU A 423 -9.17 -16.01 -26.28
C LEU A 423 -10.07 -15.15 -25.41
N PHE A 424 -10.34 -13.92 -25.80
CA PHE A 424 -11.11 -12.96 -25.00
C PHE A 424 -12.20 -12.30 -25.84
N GLU A 425 -13.28 -11.95 -25.19
CA GLU A 425 -14.20 -10.93 -25.70
C GLU A 425 -13.62 -9.54 -25.39
N ARG A 426 -13.78 -8.57 -26.28
CA ARG A 426 -13.28 -7.20 -26.07
C ARG A 426 -13.89 -6.56 -24.82
N GLU A 427 -15.17 -6.86 -24.59
CA GLU A 427 -15.89 -6.37 -23.40
C GLU A 427 -15.29 -6.94 -22.11
N THR A 428 -14.90 -8.21 -22.08
CA THR A 428 -14.22 -8.81 -20.95
C THR A 428 -12.96 -8.04 -20.59
N VAL A 429 -12.09 -7.76 -21.56
CA VAL A 429 -10.85 -7.01 -21.35
C VAL A 429 -11.14 -5.60 -20.88
N ARG A 430 -12.18 -4.95 -21.43
CA ARG A 430 -12.62 -3.61 -21.01
C ARG A 430 -13.06 -3.57 -19.56
N LEU A 431 -13.84 -4.56 -19.12
CA LEU A 431 -14.30 -4.68 -17.74
C LEU A 431 -13.13 -4.95 -16.78
N LEU A 432 -12.22 -5.87 -17.13
CA LEU A 432 -11.01 -6.14 -16.35
C LEU A 432 -10.14 -4.88 -16.18
N ALA A 433 -9.99 -4.10 -17.24
CA ALA A 433 -9.16 -2.90 -17.23
C ALA A 433 -9.70 -1.76 -16.36
N LYS A 434 -11.01 -1.72 -16.06
CA LYS A 434 -11.60 -0.75 -15.12
C LYS A 434 -11.00 -0.89 -13.71
N HIS A 435 -10.70 -2.13 -13.30
CA HIS A 435 -10.16 -2.45 -11.99
C HIS A 435 -8.64 -2.62 -12.02
N ALA A 436 -8.07 -3.08 -13.13
CA ALA A 436 -6.65 -3.37 -13.32
C ALA A 436 -5.98 -2.32 -14.21
N LYS A 437 -5.61 -1.18 -13.64
CA LYS A 437 -5.13 0.01 -14.38
C LYS A 437 -3.68 -0.09 -14.86
N THR A 438 -2.91 -1.08 -14.39
CA THR A 438 -1.50 -1.26 -14.78
C THR A 438 -1.31 -2.51 -15.64
N PRO A 439 -0.29 -2.58 -16.50
CA PRO A 439 0.02 -3.77 -17.29
C PRO A 439 0.15 -5.04 -16.47
N LEU A 440 0.81 -4.95 -15.31
CA LEU A 440 0.99 -6.09 -14.41
C LEU A 440 -0.34 -6.57 -13.84
N ALA A 441 -1.15 -5.65 -13.32
CA ALA A 441 -2.45 -5.97 -12.76
C ALA A 441 -3.38 -6.56 -13.85
N LEU A 442 -3.42 -5.93 -15.04
CA LEU A 442 -4.22 -6.42 -16.16
C LEU A 442 -3.79 -7.81 -16.61
N GLY A 443 -2.48 -8.07 -16.67
CA GLY A 443 -1.95 -9.40 -16.99
C GLY A 443 -2.37 -10.45 -15.98
N ASN A 444 -2.29 -10.15 -14.69
CA ASN A 444 -2.70 -11.08 -13.62
C ASN A 444 -4.19 -11.42 -13.70
N VAL A 445 -5.05 -10.43 -13.89
CA VAL A 445 -6.50 -10.69 -13.99
C VAL A 445 -6.87 -11.42 -15.28
N CYS A 446 -6.16 -11.16 -16.39
CA CYS A 446 -6.34 -11.92 -17.63
C CYS A 446 -5.92 -13.39 -17.45
N ASN A 447 -4.80 -13.67 -16.79
CA ASN A 447 -4.39 -15.05 -16.48
C ASN A 447 -5.41 -15.75 -15.56
N SER A 448 -5.91 -15.05 -14.53
CA SER A 448 -6.96 -15.60 -13.67
C SER A 448 -8.25 -15.90 -14.44
N ALA A 449 -8.64 -15.06 -15.38
CA ALA A 449 -9.79 -15.27 -16.24
C ALA A 449 -9.59 -16.47 -17.18
N LEU A 450 -8.41 -16.68 -17.76
CA LEU A 450 -8.07 -17.87 -18.54
C LEU A 450 -8.09 -19.14 -17.70
N LEU A 451 -7.56 -19.11 -16.48
CA LEU A 451 -7.61 -20.24 -15.55
C LEU A 451 -9.07 -20.63 -15.24
N LYS A 452 -9.93 -19.65 -14.99
CA LYS A 452 -11.36 -19.85 -14.72
C LYS A 452 -12.08 -20.40 -15.96
N ALA A 453 -11.83 -19.84 -17.14
CA ALA A 453 -12.39 -20.34 -18.40
C ALA A 453 -12.00 -21.80 -18.67
N HIS A 454 -10.74 -22.16 -18.45
CA HIS A 454 -10.28 -23.54 -18.59
C HIS A 454 -11.00 -24.50 -17.63
N LYS A 455 -11.17 -24.14 -16.35
CA LYS A 455 -11.94 -24.95 -15.37
C LYS A 455 -13.39 -25.18 -15.82
N LEU A 456 -13.97 -24.24 -16.54
CA LEU A 456 -15.31 -24.32 -17.11
C LEU A 456 -15.36 -25.00 -18.50
N GLY A 457 -14.22 -25.47 -19.02
CA GLY A 457 -14.13 -26.10 -20.34
C GLY A 457 -14.30 -25.13 -21.52
N LEU A 458 -14.21 -23.81 -21.26
CA LEU A 458 -14.37 -22.78 -22.29
C LEU A 458 -13.08 -22.55 -23.05
N ARG A 459 -13.20 -22.29 -24.37
CA ARG A 459 -12.06 -21.91 -25.23
C ARG A 459 -11.91 -20.41 -25.41
N LYS A 460 -12.90 -19.62 -24.94
CA LYS A 460 -12.90 -18.16 -24.97
C LYS A 460 -13.41 -17.63 -23.64
N VAL A 461 -12.84 -16.54 -23.18
CA VAL A 461 -13.22 -15.86 -21.93
C VAL A 461 -14.36 -14.88 -22.22
N PRO A 462 -15.61 -15.19 -21.85
CA PRO A 462 -16.76 -14.30 -22.07
C PRO A 462 -16.84 -13.24 -20.96
N ALA A 463 -17.62 -12.18 -21.19
CA ALA A 463 -17.79 -11.11 -20.20
C ALA A 463 -18.48 -11.60 -18.91
N GLU A 464 -19.41 -12.53 -19.03
CA GLU A 464 -20.19 -13.09 -17.91
C GLU A 464 -19.33 -13.89 -16.92
N ILE A 465 -18.08 -14.26 -17.29
CA ILE A 465 -17.18 -14.99 -16.40
C ILE A 465 -16.82 -14.16 -15.15
N LEU A 466 -16.95 -12.83 -15.22
CA LEU A 466 -16.66 -11.91 -14.12
C LEU A 466 -17.76 -11.91 -13.06
N ASP A 467 -19.00 -12.21 -13.44
CA ASP A 467 -20.15 -12.25 -12.54
C ASP A 467 -20.32 -13.60 -11.82
N LEU A 468 -19.56 -14.61 -12.25
CA LEU A 468 -19.57 -15.92 -11.60
C LEU A 468 -18.77 -15.83 -10.29
N LYS A 469 -19.45 -15.50 -9.18
CA LYS A 469 -18.91 -15.70 -7.83
C LYS A 469 -18.50 -17.16 -7.69
N ASP A 470 -17.35 -17.42 -7.07
CA ASP A 470 -16.90 -18.77 -6.74
C ASP A 470 -17.87 -19.40 -5.70
N HIS A 471 -19.01 -19.86 -6.18
CA HIS A 471 -19.85 -20.78 -5.42
C HIS A 471 -19.39 -22.19 -5.78
N GLY A 472 -18.91 -22.89 -4.77
CA GLY A 472 -18.55 -24.30 -4.88
C GLY A 472 -19.69 -25.10 -5.54
N GLU A 473 -19.27 -25.93 -6.51
CA GLU A 473 -20.00 -26.84 -7.38
C GLU A 473 -20.73 -26.22 -8.58
N PRO A 474 -20.43 -26.72 -9.80
CA PRO A 474 -21.09 -26.25 -11.02
C PRO A 474 -22.48 -26.85 -11.13
N GLN A 475 -23.53 -26.09 -10.86
CA GLN A 475 -24.81 -26.38 -11.44
C GLN A 475 -24.73 -26.09 -12.94
N VAL A 476 -24.60 -27.16 -13.72
CA VAL A 476 -24.69 -27.14 -15.18
C VAL A 476 -26.08 -26.64 -15.57
N ARG A 477 -26.25 -25.36 -15.80
CA ARG A 477 -27.36 -24.85 -16.58
C ARG A 477 -27.01 -25.04 -18.06
N ALA A 478 -27.70 -26.01 -18.66
CA ALA A 478 -27.61 -26.31 -20.07
C ALA A 478 -27.79 -25.03 -20.90
N VAL A 479 -26.74 -24.68 -21.65
CA VAL A 479 -26.83 -23.69 -22.72
C VAL A 479 -27.81 -24.23 -23.76
N ARG A 480 -28.98 -23.59 -23.92
CA ARG A 480 -29.87 -23.84 -25.02
C ARG A 480 -29.11 -23.64 -26.33
N LYS A 481 -28.94 -24.74 -27.08
CA LYS A 481 -28.56 -24.66 -28.48
C LYS A 481 -29.64 -23.84 -29.20
N VAL A 482 -29.28 -22.69 -29.70
CA VAL A 482 -30.04 -21.99 -30.74
C VAL A 482 -29.60 -22.65 -32.05
N SER A 483 -30.57 -23.34 -32.63
CA SER A 483 -30.52 -23.90 -33.98
C SER A 483 -30.44 -22.79 -35.05
#